data_a37457738a2df1ff0c100c73f2bfede9
#
_entry.id   a37457738a2df1ff0c100c73f2bfede9
#
_cell.length_a   1.000
_cell.length_b   1.000
_cell.length_c   1.000
_cell.angle_alpha   90.00
_cell.angle_beta   90.00
_cell.angle_gamma   90.00
#
_symmetry.space_group_name_H-M   'P 1'
#
loop_
_entity.id
_entity.type
_entity.pdbx_description
1 polymer ?
#
loop_
_entity_poly.entity_id
_entity_poly.type
_entity_poly.pdbx_seq_one_letter_code
_entity_poly.pdbx_strand_id
1 'polypeptide(L)'
;MVCAGLLPDARSVVNTCRDEANNFRSQFGRPIPVSQLCYNVSRLLHTYTRHDAVRYLLTTKISAYYKLLFRPFGCSLIFSSWLDGKPELWTLDPSGAAFGYRGAAAGKAKNNARTEIEKLDFDTLTVEEGLKHAARIIHSVHDEVKGNFPIAGHLCKITCIYIQFRSWFRT
;
A
#
# COMPACT_ATOMS: atom_id res chain seq x y z
N MET A 1 0.85 -8.40 -1.39
CA MET A 1 0.76 -6.93 -1.44
C MET A 1 -0.57 -6.51 -2.03
N VAL A 2 -1.14 -5.40 -1.54
CA VAL A 2 -2.42 -4.85 -1.98
C VAL A 2 -2.22 -3.38 -2.37
N CYS A 3 -2.96 -2.91 -3.37
CA CYS A 3 -2.85 -1.55 -3.90
C CYS A 3 -4.21 -0.87 -3.93
N ALA A 4 -4.25 0.41 -3.57
CA ALA A 4 -5.43 1.26 -3.71
C ALA A 4 -5.06 2.56 -4.44
N GLY A 5 -5.78 2.91 -5.51
CA GLY A 5 -5.54 4.09 -6.33
C GLY A 5 -5.59 3.81 -7.83
N LEU A 6 -4.75 4.46 -8.62
CA LEU A 6 -4.67 4.30 -10.07
C LEU A 6 -4.12 2.92 -10.45
N LEU A 7 -4.95 2.11 -11.10
CA LEU A 7 -4.62 0.72 -11.44
C LEU A 7 -3.38 0.56 -12.35
N PRO A 8 -3.16 1.39 -13.39
CA PRO A 8 -1.94 1.30 -14.20
C PRO A 8 -0.67 1.53 -13.38
N ASP A 9 -0.70 2.51 -12.48
CA ASP A 9 0.42 2.81 -11.59
C ASP A 9 0.69 1.66 -10.62
N ALA A 10 -0.38 1.15 -10.03
CA ALA A 10 -0.29 -0.01 -9.14
C ALA A 10 0.36 -1.21 -9.83
N ARG A 11 -0.02 -1.51 -11.08
CA ARG A 11 0.59 -2.59 -11.87
C ARG A 11 2.08 -2.37 -12.13
N SER A 12 2.47 -1.13 -12.46
CA SER A 12 3.88 -0.79 -12.66
C SER A 12 4.69 -1.03 -11.39
N VAL A 13 4.20 -0.54 -10.25
CA VAL A 13 4.87 -0.74 -8.96
C VAL A 13 4.93 -2.22 -8.55
N VAL A 14 3.86 -3.00 -8.81
CA VAL A 14 3.86 -4.46 -8.56
C VAL A 14 4.96 -5.16 -9.35
N ASN A 15 5.13 -4.81 -10.63
CA ASN A 15 6.20 -5.40 -11.45
C ASN A 15 7.58 -5.03 -10.91
N THR A 16 7.79 -3.76 -10.57
CA THR A 16 9.05 -3.34 -9.91
C THR A 16 9.31 -4.11 -8.61
N CYS A 17 8.28 -4.32 -7.78
CA CYS A 17 8.43 -5.12 -6.56
C CYS A 17 8.83 -6.57 -6.84
N ARG A 18 8.29 -7.16 -7.90
CA ARG A 18 8.65 -8.53 -8.33
C ARG A 18 10.09 -8.60 -8.80
N ASP A 19 10.52 -7.63 -9.60
CA ASP A 19 11.89 -7.57 -10.12
C ASP A 19 12.88 -7.39 -8.97
N GLU A 20 12.60 -6.49 -8.02
CA GLU A 20 13.41 -6.31 -6.81
C GLU A 20 13.50 -7.59 -5.98
N ALA A 21 12.39 -8.28 -5.76
CA ALA A 21 12.37 -9.53 -5.01
C ALA A 21 13.15 -10.63 -5.71
N ASN A 22 13.04 -10.74 -7.03
CA ASN A 22 13.80 -11.70 -7.84
C ASN A 22 15.30 -11.41 -7.83
N ASN A 23 15.68 -10.14 -8.00
CA ASN A 23 17.08 -9.70 -7.94
C ASN A 23 17.70 -10.01 -6.58
N PHE A 24 16.98 -9.69 -5.50
CA PHE A 24 17.44 -10.00 -4.15
C PHE A 24 17.63 -11.50 -3.93
N ARG A 25 16.65 -12.30 -4.39
CA ARG A 25 16.73 -13.76 -4.28
C ARG A 25 17.90 -14.33 -5.07
N SER A 26 18.19 -13.79 -6.26
CA SER A 26 19.33 -14.21 -7.08
C SER A 26 20.66 -13.89 -6.44
N GLN A 27 20.75 -12.73 -5.76
CA GLN A 27 22.00 -12.29 -5.12
C GLN A 27 22.27 -12.96 -3.77
N PHE A 28 21.23 -13.15 -2.95
CA PHE A 28 21.37 -13.56 -1.56
C PHE A 28 20.85 -14.98 -1.28
N GLY A 29 20.22 -15.66 -2.25
CA GLY A 29 19.69 -17.01 -2.09
C GLY A 29 18.50 -17.15 -1.14
N ARG A 30 17.97 -16.04 -0.61
CA ARG A 30 16.86 -15.99 0.36
C ARG A 30 15.78 -14.99 -0.07
N PRO A 31 14.54 -15.13 0.41
CA PRO A 31 13.49 -14.15 0.14
C PRO A 31 13.83 -12.80 0.73
N ILE A 32 13.41 -11.73 0.05
CA ILE A 32 13.61 -10.36 0.54
C ILE A 32 12.71 -10.08 1.75
N PRO A 33 13.22 -9.51 2.86
CA PRO A 33 12.40 -9.03 3.96
C PRO A 33 11.47 -7.91 3.49
N VAL A 34 10.23 -7.89 3.98
CA VAL A 34 9.25 -6.86 3.56
C VAL A 34 9.71 -5.45 3.91
N SER A 35 10.36 -5.27 5.04
CA SER A 35 10.94 -3.99 5.43
C SER A 35 11.93 -3.46 4.39
N GLN A 36 12.81 -4.33 3.88
CA GLN A 36 13.79 -3.98 2.84
C GLN A 36 13.11 -3.69 1.50
N LEU A 37 12.14 -4.52 1.09
CA LEU A 37 11.36 -4.30 -0.13
C LEU A 37 10.61 -2.96 -0.05
N CYS A 38 9.96 -2.70 1.08
CA CYS A 38 9.23 -1.47 1.32
C CYS A 38 10.15 -0.25 1.25
N TYR A 39 11.36 -0.34 1.82
CA TYR A 39 12.36 0.72 1.73
C TYR A 39 12.81 0.99 0.28
N ASN A 40 13.07 -0.04 -0.52
CA ASN A 40 13.49 0.11 -1.90
C ASN A 40 12.38 0.77 -2.75
N VAL A 41 11.13 0.33 -2.57
CA VAL A 41 9.97 0.91 -3.26
C VAL A 41 9.67 2.33 -2.78
N SER A 42 9.83 2.60 -1.48
CA SER A 42 9.73 3.95 -0.90
C SER A 42 10.69 4.93 -1.57
N ARG A 43 11.95 4.54 -1.73
CA ARG A 43 12.94 5.34 -2.45
C ARG A 43 12.53 5.63 -3.89
N LEU A 44 12.01 4.61 -4.58
CA LEU A 44 11.49 4.77 -5.93
C LEU A 44 10.38 5.83 -5.97
N LEU A 45 9.31 5.66 -5.16
CA LEU A 45 8.19 6.59 -5.12
C LEU A 45 8.65 8.01 -4.73
N HIS A 46 9.52 8.12 -3.75
CA HIS A 46 10.09 9.38 -3.33
C HIS A 46 10.89 10.07 -4.44
N THR A 47 11.64 9.31 -5.25
CA THR A 47 12.34 9.86 -6.41
C THR A 47 11.38 10.49 -7.40
N TYR A 48 10.27 9.83 -7.72
CA TYR A 48 9.24 10.38 -8.62
C TYR A 48 8.53 11.61 -8.02
N THR A 49 8.45 11.71 -6.71
CA THR A 49 7.87 12.86 -6.01
C THR A 49 8.84 14.05 -5.96
N ARG A 50 10.15 13.78 -5.77
CA ARG A 50 11.20 14.83 -5.66
C ARG A 50 11.63 15.43 -6.99
N HIS A 51 11.33 14.81 -8.12
CA HIS A 51 11.68 15.37 -9.43
C HIS A 51 11.02 16.73 -9.71
N ASP A 52 10.13 17.20 -8.84
CA ASP A 52 9.75 18.61 -8.80
C ASP A 52 10.93 19.56 -8.55
N ALA A 53 11.98 19.12 -7.86
CA ALA A 53 13.19 19.95 -7.64
C ALA A 53 14.01 20.15 -8.93
N VAL A 54 13.96 19.21 -9.88
CA VAL A 54 14.52 19.37 -11.22
C VAL A 54 13.71 20.36 -12.07
N ARG A 55 12.46 20.61 -11.69
CA ARG A 55 11.56 21.59 -12.29
C ARG A 55 12.14 23.01 -12.30
N TYR A 56 12.90 23.39 -11.27
CA TYR A 56 13.46 24.75 -11.13
C TYR A 56 14.77 24.94 -11.88
N LEU A 57 15.48 23.88 -12.20
CA LEU A 57 16.80 23.97 -12.88
C LEU A 57 16.73 23.96 -14.40
N LEU A 58 15.61 23.54 -14.99
CA LEU A 58 15.43 23.48 -16.43
C LEU A 58 14.35 24.47 -16.90
N THR A 59 14.68 25.77 -16.83
CA THR A 59 13.88 26.87 -17.40
C THR A 59 13.87 26.90 -18.95
N THR A 60 14.41 25.91 -19.61
CA THR A 60 14.44 25.80 -21.06
C THR A 60 13.25 24.99 -21.61
N LYS A 61 12.88 25.24 -22.86
CA LYS A 61 11.72 24.62 -23.56
C LYS A 61 11.67 23.08 -23.51
N ILE A 62 12.77 22.42 -23.19
CA ILE A 62 12.91 20.97 -23.00
C ILE A 62 12.18 20.50 -21.70
N SER A 63 12.05 21.38 -20.70
CA SER A 63 11.38 21.08 -19.42
C SER A 63 9.90 20.71 -19.58
N ALA A 64 9.21 21.23 -20.59
CA ALA A 64 7.80 20.92 -20.82
C ALA A 64 7.57 19.45 -21.20
N TYR A 65 8.53 18.86 -21.91
CA TYR A 65 8.47 17.45 -22.35
C TYR A 65 8.72 16.48 -21.17
N TYR A 66 9.64 16.82 -20.26
CA TYR A 66 9.93 16.02 -19.07
C TYR A 66 8.87 16.17 -17.96
N LYS A 67 8.12 17.29 -17.90
CA LYS A 67 6.98 17.47 -16.99
C LYS A 67 5.85 16.45 -17.22
N LEU A 68 5.71 15.96 -18.46
CA LEU A 68 4.72 14.95 -18.83
C LEU A 68 5.17 13.52 -18.48
N LEU A 69 6.48 13.29 -18.28
CA LEU A 69 7.05 11.96 -18.08
C LEU A 69 7.13 11.49 -16.62
N PHE A 70 7.21 12.42 -15.66
CA PHE A 70 7.43 12.08 -14.24
C PHE A 70 6.34 12.71 -13.36
N ARG A 71 5.19 12.07 -13.29
CA ARG A 71 4.20 12.36 -12.27
C ARG A 71 4.38 11.40 -11.08
N PRO A 72 4.07 11.82 -9.84
CA PRO A 72 4.00 10.92 -8.72
C PRO A 72 3.03 9.76 -8.98
N PHE A 73 3.31 8.60 -8.43
CA PHE A 73 2.38 7.48 -8.47
C PHE A 73 1.13 7.79 -7.67
N GLY A 74 -0.04 7.53 -8.25
CA GLY A 74 -1.34 7.77 -7.63
C GLY A 74 -1.89 6.55 -6.91
N CYS A 75 -1.05 5.79 -6.18
CA CYS A 75 -1.48 4.59 -5.48
C CYS A 75 -0.83 4.48 -4.10
N SER A 76 -1.62 4.04 -3.11
CA SER A 76 -1.14 3.60 -1.81
C SER A 76 -0.99 2.10 -1.80
N LEU A 77 0.01 1.59 -1.10
CA LEU A 77 0.37 0.18 -1.08
C LEU A 77 0.34 -0.35 0.34
N ILE A 78 -0.08 -1.61 0.49
CA ILE A 78 0.03 -2.37 1.74
C ILE A 78 0.81 -3.64 1.43
N PHE A 79 1.89 -3.84 2.15
CA PHE A 79 2.73 -5.03 2.11
C PHE A 79 2.52 -5.85 3.36
N SER A 80 2.44 -7.15 3.20
CA SER A 80 2.45 -8.08 4.33
C SER A 80 3.31 -9.27 4.02
N SER A 81 3.98 -9.78 5.03
CA SER A 81 4.69 -11.04 4.94
C SER A 81 4.71 -11.75 6.28
N TRP A 82 5.09 -13.00 6.17
CA TRP A 82 5.44 -13.84 7.28
C TRP A 82 6.84 -14.39 7.03
N LEU A 83 7.81 -13.89 7.79
CA LEU A 83 9.20 -14.31 7.67
C LEU A 83 9.76 -14.62 9.05
N ASP A 84 10.46 -15.74 9.20
CA ASP A 84 11.11 -16.18 10.43
C ASP A 84 10.17 -16.19 11.66
N GLY A 85 8.92 -16.62 11.45
CA GLY A 85 7.93 -16.68 12.52
C GLY A 85 7.38 -15.33 12.96
N LYS A 86 7.68 -14.24 12.24
CA LYS A 86 7.22 -12.89 12.55
C LYS A 86 6.33 -12.35 11.44
N PRO A 87 5.11 -11.92 11.77
CA PRO A 87 4.27 -11.19 10.83
C PRO A 87 4.75 -9.74 10.69
N GLU A 88 4.82 -9.25 9.46
CA GLU A 88 5.12 -7.86 9.17
C GLU A 88 4.05 -7.25 8.27
N LEU A 89 3.61 -6.05 8.61
CA LEU A 89 2.66 -5.26 7.83
C LEU A 89 3.21 -3.84 7.66
N TRP A 90 3.36 -3.42 6.41
CA TRP A 90 3.86 -2.11 6.06
C TRP A 90 2.90 -1.39 5.12
N THR A 91 2.72 -0.11 5.33
CA THR A 91 2.01 0.77 4.39
C THR A 91 2.97 1.72 3.72
N LEU A 92 2.70 2.01 2.48
CA LEU A 92 3.49 2.93 1.68
C LEU A 92 2.55 3.91 0.97
N ASP A 93 2.70 5.17 1.29
CA ASP A 93 1.94 6.25 0.68
C ASP A 93 2.57 6.71 -0.66
N PRO A 94 1.80 7.38 -1.54
CA PRO A 94 2.32 7.92 -2.80
C PRO A 94 3.51 8.88 -2.65
N SER A 95 3.67 9.49 -1.48
CA SER A 95 4.82 10.36 -1.15
C SER A 95 6.13 9.61 -0.94
N GLY A 96 6.07 8.29 -0.81
CA GLY A 96 7.20 7.45 -0.42
C GLY A 96 7.33 7.25 1.09
N ALA A 97 6.41 7.80 1.90
CA ALA A 97 6.42 7.55 3.34
C ALA A 97 6.00 6.10 3.64
N ALA A 98 6.85 5.36 4.36
CA ALA A 98 6.66 3.96 4.69
C ALA A 98 6.59 3.78 6.21
N PHE A 99 5.55 3.11 6.69
CA PHE A 99 5.34 2.86 8.11
C PHE A 99 4.87 1.42 8.35
N GLY A 100 5.35 0.83 9.46
CA GLY A 100 4.89 -0.46 9.95
C GLY A 100 3.66 -0.30 10.85
N TYR A 101 2.66 -1.17 10.66
CA TYR A 101 1.41 -1.17 11.43
C TYR A 101 0.99 -2.58 11.82
N ARG A 102 0.11 -2.70 12.83
CA ARG A 102 -0.57 -3.95 13.19
C ARG A 102 -1.87 -4.14 12.38
N GLY A 103 -2.50 -3.06 11.97
CA GLY A 103 -3.65 -3.04 11.10
C GLY A 103 -3.61 -1.82 10.19
N ALA A 104 -3.96 -1.98 8.92
CA ALA A 104 -3.86 -0.92 7.95
C ALA A 104 -5.04 -0.93 6.98
N ALA A 105 -5.43 0.25 6.54
CA ALA A 105 -6.43 0.44 5.50
C ALA A 105 -5.92 1.42 4.44
N ALA A 106 -6.22 1.13 3.19
CA ALA A 106 -5.94 2.00 2.06
C ALA A 106 -7.16 2.13 1.16
N GLY A 107 -7.38 3.30 0.58
CA GLY A 107 -8.51 3.58 -0.29
C GLY A 107 -9.27 4.84 0.10
N LYS A 108 -10.43 5.06 -0.52
CA LYS A 108 -11.20 6.30 -0.38
C LYS A 108 -11.69 6.53 1.06
N ALA A 109 -12.15 5.48 1.72
CA ALA A 109 -12.71 5.56 3.08
C ALA A 109 -11.71 5.06 4.14
N LYS A 110 -10.40 5.21 3.89
CA LYS A 110 -9.34 4.75 4.81
C LYS A 110 -9.49 5.29 6.23
N ASN A 111 -9.99 6.52 6.41
CA ASN A 111 -10.10 7.13 7.72
C ASN A 111 -11.17 6.42 8.59
N ASN A 112 -12.34 6.15 8.03
CA ASN A 112 -13.41 5.44 8.75
C ASN A 112 -12.99 4.00 9.06
N ALA A 113 -12.39 3.31 8.09
CA ALA A 113 -11.84 1.98 8.30
C ALA A 113 -10.75 1.97 9.38
N ARG A 114 -9.88 2.98 9.41
CA ARG A 114 -8.82 3.11 10.42
C ARG A 114 -9.40 3.29 11.82
N THR A 115 -10.41 4.14 11.98
CA THR A 115 -11.09 4.34 13.28
C THR A 115 -11.70 3.04 13.81
N GLU A 116 -12.26 2.21 12.94
CA GLU A 116 -12.78 0.90 13.33
C GLU A 116 -11.67 -0.12 13.66
N ILE A 117 -10.57 -0.10 12.90
CA ILE A 117 -9.41 -0.94 13.18
C ILE A 117 -8.77 -0.59 14.52
N GLU A 118 -8.68 0.69 14.88
CA GLU A 118 -8.09 1.17 16.14
C GLU A 118 -8.89 0.74 17.39
N LYS A 119 -10.18 0.38 17.23
CA LYS A 119 -11.00 -0.17 18.32
C LYS A 119 -10.74 -1.64 18.62
N LEU A 120 -10.01 -2.33 17.74
CA LEU A 120 -9.75 -3.75 17.89
C LEU A 120 -8.52 -4.01 18.77
N ASP A 121 -8.64 -4.95 19.70
CA ASP A 121 -7.51 -5.43 20.47
C ASP A 121 -6.82 -6.60 19.74
N PHE A 122 -5.70 -6.28 19.10
CA PHE A 122 -4.94 -7.25 18.29
C PHE A 122 -4.24 -8.34 19.11
N ASP A 123 -4.12 -8.20 20.42
CA ASP A 123 -3.41 -9.17 21.25
C ASP A 123 -4.31 -10.35 21.64
N THR A 124 -5.62 -10.12 21.70
CA THR A 124 -6.63 -11.13 22.06
C THR A 124 -7.36 -11.74 20.87
N LEU A 125 -7.32 -11.09 19.70
CA LEU A 125 -8.06 -11.48 18.50
C LEU A 125 -7.54 -12.78 17.89
N THR A 126 -8.47 -13.71 17.64
CA THR A 126 -8.21 -14.89 16.80
C THR A 126 -8.30 -14.54 15.31
N VAL A 127 -7.72 -15.37 14.43
CA VAL A 127 -7.75 -15.15 12.97
C VAL A 127 -9.18 -15.11 12.45
N GLU A 128 -10.04 -16.01 12.93
CA GLU A 128 -11.44 -16.08 12.49
C GLU A 128 -12.25 -14.84 12.88
N GLU A 129 -12.07 -14.37 14.11
CA GLU A 129 -12.70 -13.14 14.57
C GLU A 129 -12.22 -11.93 13.79
N GLY A 130 -10.92 -11.85 13.54
CA GLY A 130 -10.35 -10.78 12.74
C GLY A 130 -10.83 -10.77 11.30
N LEU A 131 -11.03 -11.91 10.65
CA LEU A 131 -11.66 -11.99 9.34
C LEU A 131 -13.11 -11.48 9.37
N LYS A 132 -13.88 -11.83 10.42
CA LYS A 132 -15.26 -11.34 10.61
C LYS A 132 -15.27 -9.82 10.82
N HIS A 133 -14.34 -9.29 11.62
CA HIS A 133 -14.21 -7.84 11.83
C HIS A 133 -13.80 -7.12 10.53
N ALA A 134 -12.82 -7.63 9.79
CA ALA A 134 -12.41 -7.06 8.51
C ALA A 134 -13.56 -7.03 7.51
N ALA A 135 -14.32 -8.13 7.39
CA ALA A 135 -15.48 -8.19 6.50
C ALA A 135 -16.56 -7.17 6.92
N ARG A 136 -16.84 -7.05 8.23
CA ARG A 136 -17.81 -6.08 8.77
C ARG A 136 -17.40 -4.64 8.45
N ILE A 137 -16.13 -4.31 8.67
CA ILE A 137 -15.61 -2.96 8.42
C ILE A 137 -15.68 -2.64 6.92
N ILE A 138 -15.30 -3.57 6.04
CA ILE A 138 -15.39 -3.38 4.59
C ILE A 138 -16.84 -3.13 4.17
N HIS A 139 -17.79 -3.89 4.72
CA HIS A 139 -19.21 -3.76 4.39
C HIS A 139 -19.78 -2.41 4.85
N SER A 140 -19.54 -2.02 6.10
CA SER A 140 -19.95 -0.73 6.66
C SER A 140 -19.41 0.45 5.85
N VAL A 141 -18.12 0.44 5.56
CA VAL A 141 -17.46 1.50 4.79
C VAL A 141 -17.92 1.54 3.33
N HIS A 142 -18.26 0.38 2.74
CA HIS A 142 -18.79 0.30 1.38
C HIS A 142 -20.19 0.90 1.27
N ASP A 143 -21.05 0.68 2.25
CA ASP A 143 -22.41 1.22 2.28
C ASP A 143 -22.42 2.74 2.44
N GLU A 144 -21.58 3.29 3.30
CA GLU A 144 -21.38 4.73 3.42
C GLU A 144 -20.93 5.39 2.09
N VAL A 145 -20.05 4.73 1.33
CA VAL A 145 -19.55 5.24 0.05
C VAL A 145 -20.62 5.20 -1.04
N LYS A 146 -21.51 4.20 -1.03
CA LYS A 146 -22.62 4.12 -1.99
C LYS A 146 -23.68 5.19 -1.81
N GLY A 147 -23.96 5.62 -0.58
CA GLY A 147 -24.95 6.64 -0.28
C GLY A 147 -24.62 8.03 -0.85
N ASN A 148 -23.39 8.30 -1.24
CA ASN A 148 -22.91 9.65 -1.57
C ASN A 148 -22.51 9.90 -3.04
N PHE A 149 -22.64 8.94 -3.97
CA PHE A 149 -22.23 9.18 -5.36
C PHE A 149 -23.10 8.48 -6.42
N PRO A 150 -23.62 9.24 -7.40
CA PRO A 150 -24.13 8.68 -8.63
C PRO A 150 -23.00 8.09 -9.47
N ILE A 151 -23.33 7.04 -10.14
CA ILE A 151 -22.55 6.16 -10.99
C ILE A 151 -21.68 6.96 -12.00
N ALA A 152 -20.43 7.17 -11.72
CA ALA A 152 -19.45 7.59 -12.72
C ALA A 152 -18.03 7.15 -12.31
N GLY A 153 -17.51 6.17 -13.00
CA GLY A 153 -16.10 5.83 -13.06
C GLY A 153 -15.66 4.70 -12.13
N HIS A 154 -15.36 3.56 -12.74
CA HIS A 154 -14.67 2.39 -12.17
C HIS A 154 -13.21 2.69 -11.77
N LEU A 155 -12.97 3.74 -11.02
CA LEU A 155 -11.69 3.98 -10.38
C LEU A 155 -11.72 3.32 -9.01
N CYS A 156 -10.89 2.34 -8.85
CA CYS A 156 -10.62 1.48 -7.69
C CYS A 156 -11.23 1.96 -6.36
N LYS A 157 -12.53 1.69 -6.13
CA LYS A 157 -13.28 2.02 -4.90
C LYS A 157 -13.03 1.00 -3.79
N ILE A 158 -11.98 0.20 -3.92
CA ILE A 158 -11.70 -0.88 -2.98
C ILE A 158 -10.94 -0.29 -1.81
N THR A 159 -11.59 -0.20 -0.66
CA THR A 159 -10.91 -0.04 0.61
C THR A 159 -10.30 -1.39 0.95
N CYS A 160 -8.96 -1.46 0.92
CA CYS A 160 -8.24 -2.66 1.30
C CYS A 160 -7.94 -2.57 2.80
N ILE A 161 -8.45 -3.52 3.58
CA ILE A 161 -8.17 -3.67 5.00
C ILE A 161 -7.25 -4.87 5.16
N TYR A 162 -6.17 -4.68 5.88
CA TYR A 162 -5.26 -5.75 6.23
C TYR A 162 -4.99 -5.73 7.73
N ILE A 163 -5.17 -6.87 8.38
CA ILE A 163 -4.95 -7.04 9.81
C ILE A 163 -3.86 -8.09 9.98
N GLN A 164 -2.87 -7.77 10.81
CA GLN A 164 -1.75 -8.63 11.12
C GLN A 164 -2.12 -9.54 12.28
N PHE A 165 -2.21 -10.84 12.05
CA PHE A 165 -2.51 -11.81 13.10
C PHE A 165 -1.24 -12.48 13.61
N ARG A 166 -1.06 -12.48 14.93
CA ARG A 166 0.06 -13.12 15.62
C ARG A 166 -0.05 -14.65 15.67
N SER A 167 -1.25 -15.20 15.40
CA SER A 167 -1.58 -16.60 15.68
C SER A 167 -1.77 -17.48 14.43
N TRP A 168 -1.44 -17.02 13.22
CA TRP A 168 -1.78 -17.78 12.01
C TRP A 168 -0.99 -19.12 11.85
N PHE A 169 0.05 -19.35 12.63
CA PHE A 169 0.84 -20.59 12.55
C PHE A 169 1.24 -21.11 13.95
N ARG A 170 0.23 -21.36 14.79
CA ARG A 170 0.38 -22.32 15.88
C ARG A 170 -0.47 -23.56 15.54
N THR A 171 0.02 -24.36 14.62
CA THR A 171 -0.27 -25.79 14.48
C THR A 171 1.03 -26.49 14.16
#